data_8e78c5308ad727b7a20785fc35b19425
#
_entry.id   8e78c5308ad727b7a20785fc35b19425
#
_cell.length_a   1.000
_cell.length_b   1.000
_cell.length_c   1.000
_cell.angle_alpha   90.00
_cell.angle_beta   90.00
_cell.angle_gamma   90.00
#
_symmetry.space_group_name_H-M   'P 1'
#
loop_
_entity.id
_entity.type
_entity.pdbx_description
1 polymer ?
#
loop_
_entity_poly.entity_id
_entity_poly.type
_entity_poly.pdbx_seq_one_letter_code
_entity_poly.pdbx_strand_id
1 'polypeptide(L)'
;MPDTTVSVEATIEPAIEPTIEFFAGLPETLSNVSLRKNKQTGDRTVLFTFQNLKAIEKFQSFTNEFHGSIRLKDSEGEISAKPSSLKFIFGGDEGDDLKGVKCGFEIHEDEHWERFMRFMNRYAEANGMVYQDKA
;
A
#
# COMPACT_ATOMS: atom_id res chain seq x y z
N MET A 1 -37.08 4.59 39.34
CA MET A 1 -35.69 4.82 39.17
C MET A 1 -35.28 4.81 37.74
N PRO A 2 -34.76 5.93 37.34
CA PRO A 2 -34.34 5.97 35.97
C PRO A 2 -33.27 4.92 35.75
N ASP A 3 -33.63 4.01 34.97
CA ASP A 3 -32.69 3.12 34.44
C ASP A 3 -31.65 3.96 33.70
N THR A 4 -30.54 4.17 34.35
CA THR A 4 -29.39 4.64 33.68
C THR A 4 -28.91 3.50 32.78
N THR A 5 -29.71 3.18 31.84
CA THR A 5 -29.16 2.51 30.69
C THR A 5 -28.32 3.53 29.97
N VAL A 6 -27.10 3.63 30.41
CA VAL A 6 -26.08 4.10 29.55
C VAL A 6 -26.08 3.12 28.40
N SER A 7 -26.91 3.34 27.44
CA SER A 7 -26.62 2.71 26.17
C SER A 7 -25.32 3.34 25.69
N VAL A 8 -24.25 2.78 26.14
CA VAL A 8 -23.02 2.90 25.41
C VAL A 8 -23.30 2.12 24.13
N GLU A 9 -23.91 2.78 23.22
CA GLU A 9 -23.75 2.39 21.88
C GLU A 9 -22.31 2.65 21.56
N ALA A 10 -21.46 1.77 22.01
CA ALA A 10 -20.20 1.61 21.38
C ALA A 10 -20.53 1.13 19.97
N THR A 11 -20.76 2.07 19.12
CA THR A 11 -20.56 1.84 17.73
C THR A 11 -19.09 1.53 17.61
N ILE A 12 -18.78 0.27 17.79
CA ILE A 12 -17.50 -0.20 17.35
C ILE A 12 -17.57 -0.05 15.85
N GLU A 13 -17.14 1.10 15.37
CA GLU A 13 -16.85 1.21 13.98
C GLU A 13 -15.84 0.11 13.68
N PRO A 14 -16.13 -0.80 12.75
CA PRO A 14 -15.16 -1.80 12.40
C PRO A 14 -13.87 -1.06 12.07
N ALA A 15 -12.82 -1.42 12.77
CA ALA A 15 -11.51 -0.86 12.51
C ALA A 15 -11.28 -0.92 11.01
N ILE A 16 -11.02 0.23 10.40
CA ILE A 16 -10.77 0.28 8.96
C ILE A 16 -9.52 -0.55 8.70
N GLU A 17 -9.70 -1.65 7.99
CA GLU A 17 -8.58 -2.49 7.62
C GLU A 17 -7.65 -1.72 6.69
N PRO A 18 -6.33 -1.83 6.90
CA PRO A 18 -5.36 -1.19 6.02
C PRO A 18 -5.50 -1.72 4.60
N THR A 19 -5.60 -0.83 3.64
CA THR A 19 -5.69 -1.20 2.21
C THR A 19 -4.72 -0.39 1.37
N ILE A 20 -4.31 -0.97 0.26
CA ILE A 20 -3.48 -0.32 -0.74
C ILE A 20 -4.25 -0.35 -2.06
N GLU A 21 -4.43 0.82 -2.67
CA GLU A 21 -5.21 0.95 -3.89
C GLU A 21 -4.48 1.78 -4.94
N PHE A 22 -4.39 1.27 -6.15
CA PHE A 22 -4.03 2.07 -7.32
C PHE A 22 -5.25 2.77 -7.89
N PHE A 23 -6.38 2.09 -7.87
CA PHE A 23 -7.67 2.61 -8.32
C PHE A 23 -8.66 2.55 -7.18
N ALA A 24 -9.42 3.61 -7.00
CA ALA A 24 -10.36 3.71 -5.89
C ALA A 24 -11.35 2.55 -5.89
N GLY A 25 -11.52 1.93 -4.74
CA GLY A 25 -12.44 0.81 -4.58
C GLY A 25 -11.89 -0.56 -4.98
N LEU A 26 -10.64 -0.63 -5.44
CA LEU A 26 -10.00 -1.88 -5.84
C LEU A 26 -8.72 -2.11 -5.03
N PRO A 27 -8.84 -2.68 -3.82
CA PRO A 27 -7.67 -2.95 -3.00
C PRO A 27 -6.79 -4.04 -3.60
N GLU A 28 -5.49 -3.81 -3.55
CA GLU A 28 -4.48 -4.75 -4.01
C GLU A 28 -3.76 -5.37 -2.82
N THR A 29 -3.22 -6.55 -3.00
CA THR A 29 -2.46 -7.24 -1.97
C THR A 29 -0.97 -7.21 -2.29
N LEU A 30 -0.17 -6.70 -1.36
CA LEU A 30 1.28 -6.71 -1.48
C LEU A 30 1.83 -8.13 -1.48
N SER A 31 2.68 -8.42 -2.45
CA SER A 31 3.45 -9.66 -2.46
C SER A 31 4.76 -9.48 -1.71
N ASN A 32 5.34 -8.29 -1.80
CA ASN A 32 6.59 -7.98 -1.12
C ASN A 32 6.76 -6.47 -0.96
N VAL A 33 7.51 -6.07 0.05
CA VAL A 33 7.90 -4.68 0.25
C VAL A 33 9.39 -4.63 0.60
N SER A 34 10.10 -3.70 -0.02
CA SER A 34 11.49 -3.44 0.27
C SER A 34 11.64 -1.99 0.70
N LEU A 35 12.33 -1.78 1.82
CA LEU A 35 12.59 -0.46 2.38
C LEU A 35 14.09 -0.21 2.35
N ARG A 36 14.49 0.88 1.72
CA ARG A 36 15.91 1.24 1.61
C ARG A 36 16.12 2.66 2.06
N LYS A 37 17.23 2.89 2.73
CA LYS A 37 17.66 4.23 3.14
C LYS A 37 18.94 4.60 2.41
N ASN A 38 18.92 5.75 1.73
CA ASN A 38 20.12 6.30 1.13
C ASN A 38 20.95 6.96 2.23
N LYS A 39 22.13 6.41 2.50
CA LYS A 39 23.00 6.90 3.58
C LYS A 39 23.55 8.30 3.33
N GLN A 40 23.63 8.72 2.07
CA GLN A 40 24.18 10.03 1.73
C GLN A 40 23.14 11.14 1.85
N THR A 41 21.92 10.90 1.41
CA THR A 41 20.87 11.90 1.39
C THR A 41 19.89 11.78 2.56
N GLY A 42 19.84 10.62 3.21
CA GLY A 42 18.82 10.31 4.21
C GLY A 42 17.47 9.93 3.63
N ASP A 43 17.33 9.96 2.31
CA ASP A 43 16.09 9.60 1.65
C ASP A 43 15.81 8.12 1.79
N ARG A 44 14.54 7.80 1.95
CA ARG A 44 14.05 6.43 2.08
C ARG A 44 13.26 6.07 0.85
N THR A 45 13.58 4.93 0.25
CA THR A 45 12.89 4.43 -0.93
C THR A 45 12.06 3.22 -0.54
N VAL A 46 10.80 3.25 -0.92
CA VAL A 46 9.86 2.15 -0.73
C VAL A 46 9.64 1.49 -2.08
N LEU A 47 9.75 0.16 -2.13
CA LEU A 47 9.44 -0.60 -3.32
C LEU A 47 8.38 -1.64 -2.98
N PHE A 48 7.19 -1.45 -3.52
CA PHE A 48 6.09 -2.39 -3.42
C PHE A 48 6.07 -3.32 -4.62
N THR A 49 5.88 -4.60 -4.38
CA THR A 49 5.70 -5.59 -5.44
C THR A 49 4.33 -6.22 -5.33
N PHE A 50 3.60 -6.20 -6.43
CA PHE A 50 2.28 -6.83 -6.55
C PHE A 50 2.37 -7.87 -7.66
N GLN A 51 2.37 -9.15 -7.31
CA GLN A 51 2.50 -10.22 -8.29
C GLN A 51 1.18 -10.55 -9.00
N ASN A 52 0.07 -10.27 -8.34
CA ASN A 52 -1.26 -10.52 -8.89
C ASN A 52 -2.12 -9.27 -8.69
N LEU A 53 -2.36 -8.54 -9.77
CA LEU A 53 -3.16 -7.33 -9.72
C LEU A 53 -4.63 -7.63 -9.96
N LYS A 54 -5.50 -7.17 -9.07
CA LYS A 54 -6.94 -7.24 -9.26
C LYS A 54 -7.43 -6.24 -10.31
N ALA A 55 -6.74 -5.10 -10.39
CA ALA A 55 -7.07 -4.02 -11.33
C ALA A 55 -6.32 -4.16 -12.65
N ILE A 56 -5.95 -5.37 -13.04
CA ILE A 56 -5.11 -5.59 -14.21
C ILE A 56 -5.73 -5.05 -15.50
N GLU A 57 -7.05 -5.19 -15.65
CA GLU A 57 -7.75 -4.69 -16.84
C GLU A 57 -7.66 -3.17 -16.95
N LYS A 58 -7.68 -2.46 -15.82
CA LYS A 58 -7.54 -1.01 -15.81
C LYS A 58 -6.15 -0.56 -16.21
N PHE A 59 -5.13 -1.30 -15.82
CA PHE A 59 -3.77 -1.02 -16.25
C PHE A 59 -3.59 -1.27 -17.75
N GLN A 60 -4.21 -2.30 -18.27
CA GLN A 60 -4.14 -2.62 -19.68
C GLN A 60 -4.89 -1.60 -20.57
N SER A 61 -5.96 -1.02 -20.02
CA SER A 61 -6.76 -0.03 -20.74
C SER A 61 -6.06 1.31 -20.89
N PHE A 62 -5.12 1.61 -20.00
CA PHE A 62 -4.40 2.88 -19.97
C PHE A 62 -3.03 2.74 -20.61
N THR A 63 -2.96 2.28 -21.82
CA THR A 63 -1.74 2.22 -22.63
C THR A 63 -0.48 2.76 -21.94
N ASN A 64 0.07 1.98 -21.01
CA ASN A 64 1.40 2.17 -20.44
C ASN A 64 1.64 3.39 -19.55
N GLU A 65 0.63 4.21 -19.24
CA GLU A 65 0.86 5.38 -18.42
C GLU A 65 -0.13 5.45 -17.26
N PHE A 66 0.36 5.10 -16.08
CA PHE A 66 -0.35 5.34 -14.84
C PHE A 66 0.16 6.66 -14.26
N HIS A 67 -0.69 7.70 -14.27
CA HIS A 67 -0.37 9.02 -13.73
C HIS A 67 -0.97 9.26 -12.35
N GLY A 68 -1.58 8.25 -11.77
CA GLY A 68 -2.22 8.39 -10.49
C GLY A 68 -1.27 8.21 -9.32
N SER A 69 -1.83 8.36 -8.13
CA SER A 69 -1.13 8.10 -6.88
C SER A 69 -1.57 6.77 -6.31
N ILE A 70 -0.64 6.07 -5.68
CA ILE A 70 -1.01 4.92 -4.85
C ILE A 70 -1.58 5.45 -3.54
N ARG A 71 -2.67 4.85 -3.08
CA ARG A 71 -3.37 5.25 -1.87
C ARG A 71 -3.23 4.20 -0.79
N LEU A 72 -2.76 4.61 0.37
CA LEU A 72 -2.59 3.75 1.53
C LEU A 72 -3.60 4.22 2.57
N LYS A 73 -4.59 3.39 2.85
CA LYS A 73 -5.69 3.75 3.75
C LYS A 73 -5.66 2.92 5.01
N ASP A 74 -5.80 3.56 6.14
CA ASP A 74 -5.94 2.88 7.43
C ASP A 74 -6.80 3.73 8.38
N SER A 75 -6.83 3.35 9.67
CA SER A 75 -7.65 4.05 10.67
C SER A 75 -7.21 5.49 10.92
N GLU A 76 -6.00 5.87 10.57
CA GLU A 76 -5.53 7.25 10.69
C GLU A 76 -5.89 8.12 9.49
N GLY A 77 -6.28 7.51 8.38
CA GLY A 77 -6.63 8.22 7.16
C GLY A 77 -5.92 7.68 5.95
N GLU A 78 -5.77 8.52 4.95
CA GLU A 78 -5.20 8.16 3.66
C GLU A 78 -3.83 8.80 3.46
N ILE A 79 -2.89 7.98 2.99
CA ILE A 79 -1.60 8.47 2.50
C ILE A 79 -1.65 8.35 0.98
N SER A 80 -1.36 9.45 0.29
CA SER A 80 -1.27 9.45 -1.15
C SER A 80 0.20 9.58 -1.54
N ALA A 81 0.70 8.62 -2.31
CA ALA A 81 2.09 8.63 -2.74
C ALA A 81 2.15 8.54 -4.26
N LYS A 82 2.92 9.45 -4.86
CA LYS A 82 3.13 9.43 -6.30
C LYS A 82 4.32 8.53 -6.61
N PRO A 83 4.14 7.49 -7.43
CA PRO A 83 5.26 6.63 -7.77
C PRO A 83 6.37 7.39 -8.49
N SER A 84 7.61 7.16 -8.08
CA SER A 84 8.79 7.62 -8.80
C SER A 84 9.24 6.60 -9.83
N SER A 85 8.82 5.34 -9.66
CA SER A 85 9.07 4.30 -10.64
C SER A 85 7.89 3.33 -10.67
N LEU A 86 7.61 2.82 -11.85
CA LEU A 86 6.56 1.83 -12.05
C LEU A 86 7.04 0.86 -13.12
N LYS A 87 7.23 -0.39 -12.73
CA LYS A 87 7.67 -1.45 -13.64
C LYS A 87 6.62 -2.55 -13.68
N PHE A 88 6.21 -2.92 -14.87
CA PHE A 88 5.25 -3.98 -15.06
C PHE A 88 5.94 -5.33 -15.11
N ILE A 89 5.29 -6.33 -14.51
CA ILE A 89 5.77 -7.70 -14.49
C ILE A 89 4.96 -8.48 -15.51
N PHE A 90 5.65 -9.05 -16.48
CA PHE A 90 5.02 -9.85 -17.53
C PHE A 90 5.33 -11.32 -17.34
N GLY A 91 4.43 -12.16 -17.81
CA GLY A 91 4.57 -13.60 -17.75
C GLY A 91 3.74 -14.28 -18.83
N GLY A 92 3.42 -15.56 -18.63
CA GLY A 92 2.70 -16.36 -19.60
C GLY A 92 3.65 -17.03 -20.61
N ASP A 93 3.08 -17.78 -21.52
CA ASP A 93 3.85 -18.62 -22.47
C ASP A 93 4.70 -17.77 -23.44
N GLU A 94 4.20 -16.58 -23.80
CA GLU A 94 4.89 -15.66 -24.70
C GLU A 94 5.53 -14.47 -23.98
N GLY A 95 5.37 -14.39 -22.64
CA GLY A 95 5.94 -13.32 -21.85
C GLY A 95 5.29 -11.96 -22.03
N ASP A 96 4.10 -11.90 -22.61
CA ASP A 96 3.38 -10.66 -22.89
C ASP A 96 2.13 -10.44 -22.02
N ASP A 97 1.84 -11.39 -21.14
CA ASP A 97 0.72 -11.23 -20.20
C ASP A 97 1.13 -10.37 -19.03
N LEU A 98 0.39 -9.29 -18.79
CA LEU A 98 0.62 -8.46 -17.61
C LEU A 98 0.18 -9.21 -16.36
N LYS A 99 1.09 -9.45 -15.43
CA LYS A 99 0.83 -10.19 -14.20
C LYS A 99 0.83 -9.30 -12.96
N GLY A 100 1.73 -8.35 -12.91
CA GLY A 100 1.89 -7.53 -11.73
C GLY A 100 2.63 -6.25 -12.00
N VAL A 101 2.99 -5.57 -10.92
CA VAL A 101 3.68 -4.29 -10.99
C VAL A 101 4.62 -4.13 -9.81
N LYS A 102 5.74 -3.47 -10.05
CA LYS A 102 6.64 -2.97 -9.01
C LYS A 102 6.51 -1.47 -8.97
N CYS A 103 6.13 -0.95 -7.81
CA CYS A 103 5.89 0.47 -7.61
C CYS A 103 6.85 1.02 -6.58
N GLY A 104 7.66 2.00 -6.98
CA GLY A 104 8.60 2.65 -6.08
C GLY A 104 8.21 4.08 -5.80
N PHE A 105 8.42 4.53 -4.58
CA PHE A 105 8.26 5.92 -4.20
C PHE A 105 9.24 6.28 -3.08
N GLU A 106 9.48 7.57 -2.90
CA GLU A 106 10.44 8.06 -1.94
C GLU A 106 9.76 8.83 -0.82
N ILE A 107 10.32 8.72 0.38
CA ILE A 107 9.88 9.47 1.55
C ILE A 107 11.06 10.26 2.07
N HIS A 108 10.94 11.60 2.07
CA HIS A 108 12.03 12.50 2.41
C HIS A 108 11.99 12.97 3.86
N GLU A 109 10.79 13.06 4.44
CA GLU A 109 10.62 13.62 5.77
C GLU A 109 10.39 12.55 6.82
N ASP A 110 10.98 12.73 8.00
CA ASP A 110 10.86 11.77 9.10
C ASP A 110 9.42 11.57 9.55
N GLU A 111 8.62 12.64 9.59
CA GLU A 111 7.21 12.56 9.96
C GLU A 111 6.41 11.69 8.99
N HIS A 112 6.68 11.85 7.71
CA HIS A 112 6.03 11.03 6.68
C HIS A 112 6.46 9.58 6.77
N TRP A 113 7.73 9.35 7.08
CA TRP A 113 8.25 8.00 7.28
C TRP A 113 7.58 7.32 8.48
N GLU A 114 7.47 8.01 9.61
CA GLU A 114 6.82 7.48 10.79
C GLU A 114 5.35 7.15 10.54
N ARG A 115 4.65 8.04 9.83
CA ARG A 115 3.26 7.80 9.42
C ARG A 115 3.13 6.58 8.51
N PHE A 116 4.03 6.48 7.54
CA PHE A 116 4.08 5.34 6.63
C PHE A 116 4.35 4.04 7.39
N MET A 117 5.27 4.06 8.33
CA MET A 117 5.59 2.85 9.11
C MET A 117 4.43 2.41 9.99
N ARG A 118 3.65 3.34 10.53
CA ARG A 118 2.43 2.97 11.25
C ARG A 118 1.44 2.25 10.33
N PHE A 119 1.28 2.75 9.11
CA PHE A 119 0.46 2.07 8.12
C PHE A 119 1.00 0.67 7.82
N MET A 120 2.29 0.57 7.55
CA MET A 120 2.90 -0.72 7.17
C MET A 120 2.79 -1.75 8.29
N ASN A 121 2.95 -1.33 9.54
CA ASN A 121 2.79 -2.23 10.67
C ASN A 121 1.38 -2.77 10.77
N ARG A 122 0.39 -1.91 10.55
CA ARG A 122 -1.02 -2.33 10.53
C ARG A 122 -1.31 -3.26 9.36
N TYR A 123 -0.79 -2.91 8.20
CA TYR A 123 -0.97 -3.72 6.99
C TYR A 123 -0.33 -5.10 7.14
N ALA A 124 0.90 -5.14 7.65
CA ALA A 124 1.60 -6.40 7.87
C ALA A 124 0.87 -7.30 8.85
N GLU A 125 0.38 -6.74 9.95
CA GLU A 125 -0.40 -7.47 10.93
C GLU A 125 -1.69 -8.04 10.32
N ALA A 126 -2.41 -7.21 9.58
CA ALA A 126 -3.67 -7.61 8.96
C ALA A 126 -3.50 -8.67 7.86
N ASN A 127 -2.33 -8.72 7.24
CA ASN A 127 -2.07 -9.61 6.10
C ASN A 127 -1.05 -10.72 6.40
N GLY A 128 -0.69 -10.89 7.67
CA GLY A 128 0.23 -11.95 8.07
C GLY A 128 1.65 -11.80 7.54
N MET A 129 2.08 -10.57 7.29
CA MET A 129 3.44 -10.30 6.83
C MET A 129 4.38 -10.10 8.02
N VAL A 130 5.60 -10.58 7.88
CA VAL A 130 6.63 -10.42 8.89
C VAL A 130 7.80 -9.66 8.30
N TYR A 131 8.23 -8.59 8.99
CA TYR A 131 9.43 -7.87 8.59
C TYR A 131 10.67 -8.68 8.94
N GLN A 132 11.50 -8.90 7.95
CA GLN A 132 12.83 -9.43 8.17
C GLN A 132 13.81 -8.30 7.99
N ASP A 133 14.54 -8.03 9.07
CA ASP A 133 15.61 -7.06 9.03
C ASP A 133 16.79 -7.72 8.31
N LYS A 134 17.04 -7.28 7.10
CA LYS A 134 18.24 -7.67 6.38
C LYS A 134 19.31 -6.66 6.71
N ALA A 135 20.07 -7.01 7.70
CA ALA A 135 21.28 -6.26 8.00
C ALA A 135 22.23 -6.28 6.78
#